data_73c90314b697ac813055613feaf0791e
#
_entry.id   73c90314b697ac813055613feaf0791e
#
_cell.length_a   1.000
_cell.length_b   1.000
_cell.length_c   1.000
_cell.angle_alpha   90.00
_cell.angle_beta   90.00
_cell.angle_gamma   90.00
#
_symmetry.space_group_name_H-M   'P 1'
#
loop_
_entity.id
_entity.type
_entity.pdbx_description
1 polymer ?
#
loop_
_entity_poly.entity_id
_entity_poly.type
_entity_poly.pdbx_seq_one_letter_code
_entity_poly.pdbx_strand_id
1 'polypeptide(L)'
;MTFTTRLVRKLAALRALDPELQRFGALEHEYELNPPLSETALAEFEREHRLTLPADYRLFLAEVGNGGAGPYYGLVPLAAWCPELALAHIIVELEDDRPVMVDGKPRFVDIGPRPHIDRLADPSRPFRLEQAWPRQDHDVLPAADVHPLDGCTLLSEMGDGYRSFLVVTGDRSGEVWEDHTHGVAYEAIRPTGYTFVEWYEAWLDRELIL
;
A
#
# COMPACT_ATOMS: atom_id res chain seq x y z
N MET A 1 22.44 -9.43 15.19
CA MET A 1 22.26 -8.36 14.17
C MET A 1 20.79 -8.05 14.12
N THR A 2 20.43 -6.78 14.36
CA THR A 2 19.01 -6.34 14.29
C THR A 2 18.51 -6.42 12.84
N PHE A 3 17.19 -6.43 12.65
CA PHE A 3 16.62 -6.40 11.29
C PHE A 3 16.99 -5.08 10.59
N THR A 4 16.97 -3.95 11.28
CA THR A 4 17.34 -2.63 10.75
C THR A 4 18.76 -2.63 10.15
N THR A 5 19.74 -3.14 10.89
CA THR A 5 21.11 -3.31 10.38
C THR A 5 21.17 -4.23 9.14
N ARG A 6 20.35 -5.29 9.12
CA ARG A 6 20.30 -6.24 8.00
C ARG A 6 19.74 -5.59 6.75
N LEU A 7 18.66 -4.82 6.86
CA LEU A 7 18.04 -4.12 5.73
C LEU A 7 19.00 -3.08 5.12
N VAL A 8 19.61 -2.23 5.95
CA VAL A 8 20.57 -1.21 5.49
C VAL A 8 21.76 -1.86 4.75
N ARG A 9 22.27 -2.98 5.25
CA ARG A 9 23.36 -3.71 4.58
C ARG A 9 22.92 -4.29 3.22
N LYS A 10 21.74 -4.88 3.14
CA LYS A 10 21.17 -5.42 1.89
C LYS A 10 20.95 -4.30 0.87
N LEU A 11 20.41 -3.17 1.29
CA LEU A 11 20.21 -2.02 0.42
C LEU A 11 21.52 -1.46 -0.13
N ALA A 12 22.54 -1.34 0.73
CA ALA A 12 23.87 -0.91 0.28
C ALA A 12 24.51 -1.91 -0.73
N ALA A 13 24.29 -3.20 -0.53
CA ALA A 13 24.74 -4.22 -1.48
C ALA A 13 24.00 -4.11 -2.83
N LEU A 14 22.70 -3.89 -2.79
CA LEU A 14 21.87 -3.70 -3.99
C LEU A 14 22.29 -2.47 -4.79
N ARG A 15 22.53 -1.35 -4.13
CA ARG A 15 23.07 -0.13 -4.77
C ARG A 15 24.41 -0.37 -5.47
N ALA A 16 25.27 -1.18 -4.85
CA ALA A 16 26.57 -1.54 -5.43
C ALA A 16 26.46 -2.48 -6.65
N LEU A 17 25.41 -3.28 -6.71
CA LEU A 17 25.13 -4.20 -7.84
C LEU A 17 24.48 -3.52 -9.04
N ASP A 18 23.77 -2.42 -8.82
CA ASP A 18 23.04 -1.68 -9.87
C ASP A 18 23.44 -0.20 -9.91
N PRO A 19 24.74 0.09 -10.23
CA PRO A 19 25.23 1.47 -10.25
C PRO A 19 24.62 2.32 -11.40
N GLU A 20 24.04 1.68 -12.40
CA GLU A 20 23.39 2.33 -13.55
C GLU A 20 21.87 2.44 -13.40
N LEU A 21 21.31 2.05 -12.25
CA LEU A 21 19.88 2.13 -11.92
C LEU A 21 18.96 1.44 -12.96
N GLN A 22 19.36 0.26 -13.43
CA GLN A 22 18.65 -0.49 -14.47
C GLN A 22 17.43 -1.26 -13.95
N ARG A 23 17.34 -1.46 -12.64
CA ARG A 23 16.23 -2.20 -12.04
C ARG A 23 14.97 -1.35 -11.99
N PHE A 24 13.82 -2.02 -11.97
CA PHE A 24 12.53 -1.36 -11.93
C PHE A 24 12.41 -0.42 -10.71
N GLY A 25 12.06 0.83 -10.97
CA GLY A 25 11.91 1.88 -9.95
C GLY A 25 13.23 2.48 -9.44
N ALA A 26 14.39 1.90 -9.78
CA ALA A 26 15.68 2.38 -9.29
C ALA A 26 15.97 3.84 -9.64
N LEU A 27 15.52 4.32 -10.79
CA LEU A 27 15.67 5.73 -11.22
C LEU A 27 14.90 6.71 -10.32
N GLU A 28 13.83 6.26 -9.65
CA GLU A 28 13.01 7.13 -8.81
C GLU A 28 13.59 7.32 -7.42
N HIS A 29 14.22 6.28 -6.87
CA HIS A 29 14.70 6.32 -5.49
C HIS A 29 16.23 6.22 -5.36
N GLU A 30 16.97 5.90 -6.44
CA GLU A 30 18.45 5.80 -6.50
C GLU A 30 19.07 4.97 -5.36
N TYR A 31 18.29 4.05 -4.80
CA TYR A 31 18.63 3.28 -3.58
C TYR A 31 18.94 4.17 -2.37
N GLU A 32 18.39 5.39 -2.33
CA GLU A 32 18.54 6.32 -1.21
C GLU A 32 17.31 6.32 -0.33
N LEU A 33 17.53 6.40 0.98
CA LEU A 33 16.48 6.54 1.97
C LEU A 33 16.40 7.99 2.44
N ASN A 34 15.20 8.48 2.68
CA ASN A 34 15.03 9.74 3.38
C ASN A 34 15.50 9.60 4.84
N PRO A 35 15.91 10.70 5.49
CA PRO A 35 16.34 10.65 6.89
C PRO A 35 15.30 10.02 7.81
N PRO A 36 15.70 9.24 8.81
CA PRO A 36 14.80 8.72 9.84
C PRO A 36 14.04 9.81 10.58
N LEU A 37 12.86 9.46 11.09
CA LEU A 37 12.05 10.34 11.92
C LEU A 37 12.48 10.29 13.38
N SER A 38 12.41 11.44 14.07
CA SER A 38 12.62 11.49 15.51
C SER A 38 11.44 10.84 16.27
N GLU A 39 11.69 10.36 17.48
CA GLU A 39 10.65 9.85 18.36
C GLU A 39 9.53 10.88 18.60
N THR A 40 9.87 12.16 18.67
CA THR A 40 8.90 13.25 18.78
C THR A 40 7.99 13.31 17.56
N ALA A 41 8.54 13.26 16.35
CA ALA A 41 7.76 13.31 15.11
C ALA A 41 6.85 12.09 14.97
N LEU A 42 7.32 10.90 15.33
CA LEU A 42 6.52 9.69 15.33
C LEU A 42 5.36 9.76 16.32
N ALA A 43 5.63 10.20 17.55
CA ALA A 43 4.60 10.36 18.57
C ALA A 43 3.57 11.45 18.22
N GLU A 44 3.99 12.52 17.54
CA GLU A 44 3.09 13.56 17.04
C GLU A 44 2.18 13.02 15.96
N PHE A 45 2.71 12.28 14.99
CA PHE A 45 1.93 11.64 13.95
C PHE A 45 0.88 10.67 14.53
N GLU A 46 1.30 9.76 15.43
CA GLU A 46 0.41 8.80 16.10
C GLU A 46 -0.72 9.50 16.88
N ARG A 47 -0.40 10.59 17.57
CA ARG A 47 -1.38 11.38 18.32
C ARG A 47 -2.36 12.12 17.39
N GLU A 48 -1.86 12.75 16.32
CA GLU A 48 -2.67 13.50 15.35
C GLU A 48 -3.66 12.59 14.64
N HIS A 49 -3.18 11.44 14.18
CA HIS A 49 -3.99 10.46 13.47
C HIS A 49 -4.70 9.46 14.38
N ARG A 50 -4.54 9.56 15.72
CA ARG A 50 -5.19 8.69 16.73
C ARG A 50 -4.97 7.20 16.49
N LEU A 51 -3.78 6.83 16.14
CA LEU A 51 -3.38 5.46 15.87
C LEU A 51 -2.05 5.13 16.56
N THR A 52 -1.67 3.87 16.55
CA THR A 52 -0.34 3.39 16.93
C THR A 52 0.25 2.66 15.74
N LEU A 53 1.40 3.09 15.27
CA LEU A 53 2.09 2.43 14.16
C LEU A 53 2.53 1.02 14.57
N PRO A 54 2.46 0.03 13.65
CA PRO A 54 3.06 -1.29 13.88
C PRO A 54 4.52 -1.18 14.29
N ALA A 55 4.92 -1.94 15.31
CA ALA A 55 6.20 -1.74 16.01
C ALA A 55 7.42 -1.88 15.08
N ASP A 56 7.38 -2.79 14.13
CA ASP A 56 8.45 -3.02 13.15
C ASP A 56 8.54 -1.88 12.12
N TYR A 57 7.41 -1.38 11.62
CA TYR A 57 7.36 -0.22 10.73
C TYR A 57 7.79 1.06 11.47
N ARG A 58 7.33 1.25 12.69
CA ARG A 58 7.74 2.38 13.53
C ARG A 58 9.26 2.39 13.78
N LEU A 59 9.84 1.21 14.05
CA LEU A 59 11.29 1.07 14.23
C LEU A 59 12.04 1.31 12.92
N PHE A 60 11.51 0.88 11.77
CA PHE A 60 12.07 1.21 10.46
C PHE A 60 12.11 2.73 10.25
N LEU A 61 11.02 3.43 10.52
CA LEU A 61 10.94 4.90 10.39
C LEU A 61 11.92 5.62 11.31
N ALA A 62 12.17 5.08 12.52
CA ALA A 62 13.07 5.66 13.51
C ALA A 62 14.56 5.40 13.23
N GLU A 63 14.92 4.26 12.65
CA GLU A 63 16.30 3.81 12.54
C GLU A 63 16.81 3.65 11.11
N VAL A 64 15.93 3.47 10.12
CA VAL A 64 16.31 3.15 8.74
C VAL A 64 16.02 4.31 7.81
N GLY A 65 14.76 4.76 7.73
CA GLY A 65 14.41 5.88 6.88
C GLY A 65 12.92 6.16 6.79
N ASN A 66 12.55 7.38 6.42
CA ASN A 66 11.18 7.83 6.20
C ASN A 66 10.87 7.88 4.70
N GLY A 67 10.71 6.71 4.08
CA GLY A 67 10.51 6.63 2.63
C GLY A 67 11.80 6.66 1.81
N GLY A 68 11.69 6.71 0.51
CA GLY A 68 12.79 6.59 -0.45
C GLY A 68 12.92 5.16 -0.97
N ALA A 69 14.12 4.58 -0.98
CA ALA A 69 14.36 3.25 -1.53
C ALA A 69 13.40 2.18 -1.01
N GLY A 70 12.80 1.43 -1.92
CA GLY A 70 11.81 0.40 -1.60
C GLY A 70 11.27 -0.31 -2.83
N PRO A 71 10.35 -1.25 -2.65
CA PRO A 71 9.67 -1.91 -3.76
C PRO A 71 9.03 -0.92 -4.72
N TYR A 72 8.96 -1.31 -5.98
CA TYR A 72 8.35 -0.55 -7.07
C TYR A 72 9.00 0.83 -7.25
N TYR A 73 8.25 1.92 -7.16
CA TYR A 73 8.77 3.29 -7.26
C TYR A 73 9.32 3.85 -5.93
N GLY A 74 9.48 2.99 -4.94
CA GLY A 74 10.00 3.32 -3.62
C GLY A 74 8.94 3.53 -2.55
N LEU A 75 9.39 3.72 -1.32
CA LEU A 75 8.51 3.98 -0.18
C LEU A 75 8.07 5.44 -0.13
N VAL A 76 6.77 5.65 0.07
CA VAL A 76 6.19 6.98 0.31
C VAL A 76 6.55 7.44 1.73
N PRO A 77 7.01 8.69 1.93
CA PRO A 77 7.22 9.23 3.26
C PRO A 77 5.93 9.26 4.09
N LEU A 78 6.03 8.95 5.37
CA LEU A 78 4.87 8.90 6.27
C LEU A 78 4.01 10.19 6.24
N ALA A 79 4.64 11.37 6.15
CA ALA A 79 3.95 12.66 6.09
C ALA A 79 3.31 12.97 4.73
N ALA A 80 3.66 12.23 3.68
CA ALA A 80 3.09 12.41 2.34
C ALA A 80 1.85 11.55 2.11
N TRP A 81 1.41 10.79 3.12
CA TRP A 81 0.17 10.03 3.05
C TRP A 81 -1.02 10.98 2.89
N CYS A 82 -1.73 10.85 1.77
CA CYS A 82 -2.90 11.65 1.45
C CYS A 82 -4.09 10.72 1.22
N PRO A 83 -5.09 10.73 2.13
CA PRO A 83 -6.29 9.91 1.96
C PRO A 83 -7.08 10.26 0.70
N GLU A 84 -6.99 11.49 0.22
CA GLU A 84 -7.69 11.97 -0.98
C GLU A 84 -7.25 11.23 -2.24
N LEU A 85 -5.96 10.88 -2.35
CA LEU A 85 -5.45 10.10 -3.49
C LEU A 85 -6.01 8.67 -3.51
N ALA A 86 -6.14 8.03 -2.35
CA ALA A 86 -6.71 6.69 -2.25
C ALA A 86 -8.19 6.66 -2.65
N LEU A 87 -8.94 7.73 -2.35
CA LEU A 87 -10.36 7.82 -2.65
C LEU A 87 -10.66 8.11 -4.13
N ALA A 88 -9.94 9.07 -4.71
CA ALA A 88 -10.18 9.51 -6.08
C ALA A 88 -10.14 8.34 -7.07
N HIS A 89 -9.27 7.36 -6.82
CA HIS A 89 -9.11 6.22 -7.70
C HIS A 89 -10.18 5.14 -7.53
N ILE A 90 -10.64 4.86 -6.32
CA ILE A 90 -11.73 3.91 -6.09
C ILE A 90 -13.04 4.43 -6.69
N ILE A 91 -13.30 5.73 -6.61
CA ILE A 91 -14.52 6.35 -7.16
C ILE A 91 -14.51 6.35 -8.69
N VAL A 92 -13.37 6.69 -9.32
CA VAL A 92 -13.29 6.75 -10.79
C VAL A 92 -13.55 5.40 -11.44
N GLU A 93 -13.09 4.32 -10.83
CA GLU A 93 -13.32 2.97 -11.38
C GLU A 93 -14.74 2.45 -11.17
N LEU A 94 -15.45 2.94 -10.16
CA LEU A 94 -16.85 2.60 -9.96
C LEU A 94 -17.76 3.24 -11.04
N GLU A 95 -17.29 4.26 -11.75
CA GLU A 95 -18.01 4.90 -12.87
C GLU A 95 -17.72 4.30 -14.25
N ASP A 96 -16.81 3.32 -14.34
CA ASP A 96 -16.40 2.75 -15.63
C ASP A 96 -17.45 1.77 -16.18
N ASP A 97 -18.13 2.18 -17.26
CA ASP A 97 -19.07 1.39 -18.07
C ASP A 97 -18.37 0.29 -18.88
N ARG A 98 -17.46 -0.47 -18.30
CA ARG A 98 -16.81 -1.55 -19.02
C ARG A 98 -17.81 -2.64 -19.39
N PRO A 99 -17.78 -3.12 -20.63
CA PRO A 99 -18.69 -4.17 -21.05
C PRO A 99 -18.38 -5.47 -20.30
N VAL A 100 -19.39 -6.01 -19.65
CA VAL A 100 -19.32 -7.38 -19.11
C VAL A 100 -19.55 -8.36 -20.25
N MET A 101 -18.70 -9.38 -20.38
CA MET A 101 -18.87 -10.42 -21.38
C MET A 101 -19.98 -11.37 -20.96
N VAL A 102 -21.13 -11.31 -21.64
CA VAL A 102 -22.26 -12.23 -21.47
C VAL A 102 -22.40 -13.02 -22.74
N ASP A 103 -22.28 -14.36 -22.65
CA ASP A 103 -22.35 -15.27 -23.83
C ASP A 103 -21.33 -14.91 -24.93
N GLY A 104 -20.13 -14.46 -24.54
CA GLY A 104 -19.08 -14.08 -25.49
C GLY A 104 -19.31 -12.75 -26.22
N LYS A 105 -20.31 -11.98 -25.83
CA LYS A 105 -20.60 -10.63 -26.37
C LYS A 105 -20.47 -9.56 -25.29
N PRO A 106 -19.84 -8.42 -25.62
CA PRO A 106 -19.79 -7.31 -24.70
C PRO A 106 -21.20 -6.74 -24.47
N ARG A 107 -21.63 -6.67 -23.23
CA ARG A 107 -22.84 -5.97 -22.81
C ARG A 107 -22.49 -4.93 -21.76
N PHE A 108 -22.99 -3.73 -21.96
CA PHE A 108 -23.00 -2.74 -20.90
C PHE A 108 -24.16 -3.12 -19.95
N VAL A 109 -23.84 -3.54 -18.75
CA VAL A 109 -24.82 -3.86 -17.74
C VAL A 109 -24.94 -2.63 -16.86
N ASP A 110 -26.14 -2.04 -16.84
CA ASP A 110 -26.46 -1.06 -15.79
C ASP A 110 -26.56 -1.83 -14.46
N ILE A 111 -25.50 -1.73 -13.68
CA ILE A 111 -25.40 -2.41 -12.37
C ILE A 111 -26.14 -1.66 -11.26
N GLY A 112 -26.95 -0.66 -11.63
CA GLY A 112 -27.73 0.14 -10.68
C GLY A 112 -26.88 1.14 -9.88
N PRO A 113 -27.48 1.86 -8.94
CA PRO A 113 -26.78 2.81 -8.11
C PRO A 113 -25.70 2.07 -7.29
N ARG A 114 -24.44 2.38 -7.60
CA ARG A 114 -23.29 1.85 -6.86
C ARG A 114 -23.29 2.46 -5.46
N PRO A 115 -22.96 1.70 -4.41
CA PRO A 115 -22.80 2.30 -3.10
C PRO A 115 -21.69 3.31 -3.17
N HIS A 116 -22.03 4.57 -3.01
CA HIS A 116 -21.10 5.68 -2.97
C HIS A 116 -20.51 5.73 -1.57
N ILE A 117 -19.19 5.60 -1.48
CA ILE A 117 -18.48 5.82 -0.23
C ILE A 117 -18.17 7.32 -0.17
N ASP A 118 -19.06 8.09 0.45
CA ASP A 118 -19.00 9.56 0.51
C ASP A 118 -17.91 10.09 1.47
N ARG A 119 -16.94 9.27 1.85
CA ARG A 119 -15.89 9.68 2.78
C ARG A 119 -14.52 9.14 2.40
N LEU A 120 -13.50 9.82 2.86
CA LEU A 120 -12.12 9.39 2.76
C LEU A 120 -11.83 8.17 3.68
N ALA A 121 -10.84 7.36 3.30
CA ALA A 121 -10.28 6.36 4.20
C ALA A 121 -9.73 7.03 5.46
N ASP A 122 -9.97 6.40 6.60
CA ASP A 122 -9.54 6.91 7.90
C ASP A 122 -8.59 5.89 8.56
N PRO A 123 -7.31 6.21 8.73
CA PRO A 123 -6.34 5.28 9.30
C PRO A 123 -6.60 4.98 10.78
N SER A 124 -7.37 5.81 11.49
CA SER A 124 -7.74 5.57 12.88
C SER A 124 -8.88 4.57 13.04
N ARG A 125 -9.63 4.29 11.98
CA ARG A 125 -10.68 3.27 11.98
C ARG A 125 -10.06 1.87 11.80
N PRO A 126 -10.66 0.82 12.37
CA PRO A 126 -10.11 -0.51 12.19
C PRO A 126 -10.30 -0.99 10.74
N PHE A 127 -9.23 -1.54 10.16
CA PHE A 127 -9.28 -2.29 8.92
C PHE A 127 -10.17 -3.53 9.10
N ARG A 128 -11.05 -3.80 8.13
CA ARG A 128 -12.11 -4.81 8.29
C ARG A 128 -12.13 -5.90 7.24
N LEU A 129 -11.26 -5.85 6.23
CA LEU A 129 -11.21 -6.92 5.25
C LEU A 129 -10.57 -8.16 5.87
N GLU A 130 -11.29 -9.28 5.89
CA GLU A 130 -10.80 -10.57 6.36
C GLU A 130 -10.11 -11.37 5.25
N GLN A 131 -10.47 -11.11 4.01
CA GLN A 131 -9.97 -11.77 2.81
C GLN A 131 -9.88 -10.78 1.66
N ALA A 132 -9.33 -11.20 0.53
CA ALA A 132 -9.29 -10.39 -0.68
C ALA A 132 -10.68 -9.82 -1.01
N TRP A 133 -10.73 -8.53 -1.32
CA TRP A 133 -11.97 -7.87 -1.72
C TRP A 133 -12.11 -7.97 -3.23
N PRO A 134 -13.14 -8.67 -3.74
CA PRO A 134 -13.32 -8.88 -5.17
C PRO A 134 -13.87 -7.61 -5.83
N ARG A 135 -13.42 -7.36 -7.06
CA ARG A 135 -13.89 -6.24 -7.88
C ARG A 135 -15.33 -6.42 -8.39
N GLN A 136 -15.78 -7.67 -8.53
CA GLN A 136 -17.04 -8.00 -9.24
C GLN A 136 -18.19 -8.45 -8.34
N ASP A 137 -17.97 -8.61 -7.06
CA ASP A 137 -19.02 -9.07 -6.14
C ASP A 137 -19.66 -7.87 -5.44
N HIS A 138 -20.61 -7.22 -6.16
CA HIS A 138 -21.34 -6.07 -5.64
C HIS A 138 -22.15 -6.35 -4.37
N ASP A 139 -22.39 -7.63 -4.09
CA ASP A 139 -23.11 -8.08 -2.89
C ASP A 139 -22.22 -8.11 -1.63
N VAL A 140 -20.90 -7.95 -1.79
CA VAL A 140 -19.91 -8.03 -0.70
C VAL A 140 -19.30 -6.65 -0.40
N LEU A 141 -19.90 -5.56 -0.86
CA LEU A 141 -19.43 -4.25 -0.44
C LEU A 141 -19.56 -4.12 1.08
N PRO A 142 -18.52 -3.62 1.76
CA PRO A 142 -18.63 -3.28 3.15
C PRO A 142 -19.89 -2.41 3.34
N ALA A 143 -20.54 -2.51 4.50
CA ALA A 143 -21.64 -1.61 4.83
C ALA A 143 -21.28 -0.18 4.42
N ALA A 144 -22.26 0.62 3.99
CA ALA A 144 -22.05 1.95 3.39
C ALA A 144 -21.18 2.93 4.22
N ASP A 145 -20.89 2.59 5.47
CA ASP A 145 -20.02 3.33 6.40
C ASP A 145 -18.58 2.79 6.47
N VAL A 146 -18.26 1.69 5.74
CA VAL A 146 -16.94 1.05 5.77
C VAL A 146 -16.20 1.34 4.47
N HIS A 147 -15.05 2.02 4.58
CA HIS A 147 -14.14 2.18 3.46
C HIS A 147 -13.14 1.01 3.45
N PRO A 148 -12.89 0.35 2.29
CA PRO A 148 -12.01 -0.83 2.23
C PRO A 148 -10.57 -0.55 2.66
N LEU A 149 -10.11 0.70 2.60
CA LEU A 149 -8.78 1.14 3.05
C LEU A 149 -8.81 1.86 4.42
N ASP A 150 -9.90 1.77 5.20
CA ASP A 150 -9.85 2.20 6.61
C ASP A 150 -8.75 1.44 7.34
N GLY A 151 -8.06 2.10 8.25
CA GLY A 151 -6.99 1.48 9.01
C GLY A 151 -5.68 1.28 8.26
N CYS A 152 -5.54 1.86 7.06
CA CYS A 152 -4.36 1.71 6.21
C CYS A 152 -3.58 3.02 6.06
N THR A 153 -2.28 2.90 5.75
CA THR A 153 -1.43 3.97 5.22
C THR A 153 -0.76 3.52 3.93
N LEU A 154 -0.55 4.44 2.99
CA LEU A 154 0.13 4.16 1.73
C LEU A 154 1.61 3.84 1.99
N LEU A 155 2.10 2.76 1.37
CA LEU A 155 3.52 2.39 1.40
C LEU A 155 4.23 2.72 0.10
N SER A 156 3.65 2.33 -1.03
CA SER A 156 4.33 2.43 -2.33
C SER A 156 3.33 2.52 -3.47
N GLU A 157 3.69 3.27 -4.50
CA GLU A 157 3.04 3.26 -5.80
C GLU A 157 3.72 2.20 -6.67
N MET A 158 2.92 1.40 -7.38
CA MET A 158 3.42 0.30 -8.21
C MET A 158 3.37 0.61 -9.71
N GLY A 159 2.80 1.76 -10.09
CA GLY A 159 2.46 2.14 -11.46
C GLY A 159 1.02 1.76 -11.84
N ASP A 160 0.52 2.39 -12.89
CA ASP A 160 -0.84 2.15 -13.42
C ASP A 160 -1.97 2.23 -12.38
N GLY A 161 -1.76 3.02 -11.32
CA GLY A 161 -2.71 3.18 -10.22
C GLY A 161 -2.68 2.06 -9.16
N TYR A 162 -1.83 1.05 -9.32
CA TYR A 162 -1.63 0.01 -8.31
C TYR A 162 -0.83 0.52 -7.12
N ARG A 163 -1.15 0.05 -5.91
CA ARG A 163 -0.57 0.54 -4.67
C ARG A 163 -0.38 -0.55 -3.63
N SER A 164 0.61 -0.34 -2.77
CA SER A 164 0.79 -1.14 -1.56
C SER A 164 0.44 -0.30 -0.33
N PHE A 165 -0.27 -0.91 0.61
CA PHE A 165 -0.72 -0.31 1.86
C PHE A 165 -0.26 -1.12 3.06
N LEU A 166 0.00 -0.42 4.16
CA LEU A 166 0.21 -1.03 5.46
C LEU A 166 -1.07 -0.89 6.29
N VAL A 167 -1.55 -1.98 6.82
CA VAL A 167 -2.59 -1.93 7.84
C VAL A 167 -1.98 -1.42 9.14
N VAL A 168 -2.50 -0.30 9.67
CA VAL A 168 -2.00 0.33 10.90
C VAL A 168 -2.99 0.19 12.06
N THR A 169 -4.28 -0.07 11.79
CA THR A 169 -5.31 -0.17 12.83
C THR A 169 -6.23 -1.36 12.58
N GLY A 170 -6.51 -2.16 13.61
CA GLY A 170 -7.32 -3.37 13.55
C GLY A 170 -6.51 -4.65 13.80
N ASP A 171 -7.16 -5.79 13.70
CA ASP A 171 -6.57 -7.11 14.04
C ASP A 171 -5.45 -7.53 13.09
N ARG A 172 -5.38 -6.93 11.90
CA ARG A 172 -4.36 -7.18 10.87
C ARG A 172 -3.25 -6.14 10.86
N SER A 173 -3.13 -5.34 11.92
CA SER A 173 -2.08 -4.32 12.03
C SER A 173 -0.69 -4.91 11.81
N GLY A 174 0.08 -4.30 10.89
CA GLY A 174 1.41 -4.77 10.45
C GLY A 174 1.42 -5.55 9.14
N GLU A 175 0.26 -6.00 8.63
CA GLU A 175 0.17 -6.68 7.34
C GLU A 175 0.25 -5.68 6.17
N VAL A 176 0.90 -6.10 5.08
CA VAL A 176 0.92 -5.36 3.81
C VAL A 176 -0.15 -5.91 2.88
N TRP A 177 -0.93 -5.00 2.30
CA TRP A 177 -1.96 -5.29 1.32
C TRP A 177 -1.70 -4.51 0.03
N GLU A 178 -2.22 -5.01 -1.09
CA GLU A 178 -2.12 -4.38 -2.41
C GLU A 178 -3.50 -4.00 -2.92
N ASP A 179 -3.59 -2.81 -3.53
CA ASP A 179 -4.75 -2.34 -4.26
C ASP A 179 -4.51 -2.45 -5.76
N HIS A 180 -5.29 -3.28 -6.41
CA HIS A 180 -5.30 -3.52 -7.84
C HIS A 180 -6.62 -3.07 -8.49
N THR A 181 -7.37 -2.17 -7.87
CA THR A 181 -8.68 -1.70 -8.36
C THR A 181 -8.60 -1.07 -9.75
N HIS A 182 -7.45 -0.52 -10.14
CA HIS A 182 -7.20 0.01 -11.49
C HIS A 182 -7.01 -1.05 -12.57
N GLY A 183 -6.74 -2.29 -12.20
CA GLY A 183 -6.45 -3.37 -13.14
C GLY A 183 -7.66 -4.19 -13.55
N VAL A 184 -7.38 -5.22 -14.35
CA VAL A 184 -8.36 -6.25 -14.75
C VAL A 184 -8.44 -7.41 -13.75
N ALA A 185 -7.71 -7.33 -12.63
CA ALA A 185 -7.69 -8.38 -11.63
C ALA A 185 -9.05 -8.54 -10.94
N TYR A 186 -9.46 -9.80 -10.72
CA TYR A 186 -10.71 -10.11 -10.01
C TYR A 186 -10.62 -9.79 -8.51
N GLU A 187 -9.44 -9.79 -7.94
CA GLU A 187 -9.16 -9.45 -6.55
C GLU A 187 -8.56 -8.04 -6.48
N ALA A 188 -9.41 -7.05 -6.25
CA ALA A 188 -9.00 -5.65 -6.32
C ALA A 188 -8.13 -5.24 -5.15
N ILE A 189 -8.45 -5.66 -3.91
CA ILE A 189 -7.65 -5.41 -2.71
C ILE A 189 -7.35 -6.76 -2.07
N ARG A 190 -6.06 -7.08 -1.90
CA ARG A 190 -5.64 -8.41 -1.46
C ARG A 190 -4.45 -8.35 -0.49
N PRO A 191 -4.35 -9.32 0.46
CA PRO A 191 -3.18 -9.44 1.31
C PRO A 191 -1.98 -9.94 0.51
N THR A 192 -0.79 -9.44 0.83
CA THR A 192 0.46 -9.98 0.28
C THR A 192 0.93 -11.23 1.03
N GLY A 193 0.40 -11.45 2.23
CA GLY A 193 0.85 -12.50 3.14
C GLY A 193 2.09 -12.13 3.95
N TYR A 194 2.57 -10.90 3.86
CA TYR A 194 3.76 -10.40 4.54
C TYR A 194 3.44 -9.30 5.55
N THR A 195 4.21 -9.24 6.62
CA THR A 195 4.39 -8.04 7.44
C THR A 195 5.25 -7.02 6.69
N PHE A 196 5.31 -5.78 7.18
CA PHE A 196 6.12 -4.73 6.56
C PHE A 196 7.59 -5.15 6.38
N VAL A 197 8.21 -5.70 7.43
CA VAL A 197 9.63 -6.10 7.37
C VAL A 197 9.84 -7.25 6.40
N GLU A 198 8.96 -8.24 6.40
CA GLU A 198 9.05 -9.38 5.46
C GLU A 198 8.86 -8.93 4.02
N TRP A 199 7.92 -8.04 3.75
CA TRP A 199 7.66 -7.47 2.43
C TRP A 199 8.85 -6.67 1.89
N TYR A 200 9.41 -5.79 2.74
CA TYR A 200 10.58 -4.98 2.36
C TYR A 200 11.83 -5.85 2.15
N GLU A 201 12.04 -6.82 3.04
CA GLU A 201 13.18 -7.74 2.94
C GLU A 201 13.05 -8.69 1.75
N ALA A 202 11.84 -9.17 1.43
CA ALA A 202 11.59 -9.99 0.25
C ALA A 202 11.92 -9.25 -1.06
N TRP A 203 11.63 -7.95 -1.14
CA TRP A 203 12.08 -7.11 -2.25
C TRP A 203 13.60 -7.08 -2.35
N LEU A 204 14.31 -6.75 -1.26
CA LEU A 204 15.77 -6.72 -1.24
C LEU A 204 16.37 -8.06 -1.65
N ASP A 205 15.84 -9.17 -1.16
CA ASP A 205 16.35 -10.50 -1.46
C ASP A 205 16.14 -10.88 -2.93
N ARG A 206 14.97 -10.56 -3.49
CA ARG A 206 14.68 -10.77 -4.90
C ARG A 206 15.63 -9.98 -5.79
N GLU A 207 15.84 -8.71 -5.49
CA GLU A 207 16.70 -7.84 -6.28
C GLU A 207 18.19 -8.19 -6.13
N LEU A 208 18.63 -8.80 -5.04
CA LEU A 208 20.00 -9.25 -4.86
C LEU A 208 20.33 -10.54 -5.64
N ILE A 209 19.31 -11.32 -6.03
CA ILE A 209 19.47 -12.59 -6.76
C ILE A 209 19.45 -12.37 -8.29
N LEU A 210 18.74 -11.37 -8.77
CA LEU A 210 18.62 -11.01 -10.19
C LEU A 210 19.89 -10.33 -10.70
#